data_7880c4a7a10be12275feecb6021ac0ae
#
_entry.id   7880c4a7a10be12275feecb6021ac0ae
#
_cell.length_a   1.000
_cell.length_b   1.000
_cell.length_c   1.000
_cell.angle_alpha   90.00
_cell.angle_beta   90.00
_cell.angle_gamma   90.00
#
_symmetry.space_group_name_H-M   'P 1'
#
loop_
_entity.id
_entity.type
_entity.pdbx_description
1 polymer ?
#
loop_
_entity_poly.entity_id
_entity_poly.type
_entity_poly.pdbx_seq_one_letter_code
_entity_poly.pdbx_strand_id
1 'polypeptide(L)'
;PAAPPQVRLLRMACLRSGVPETDAALWPLLPENGEEFLRIYNEGMSGVPAAMSLHQGDLPRLLDQGGGYFVHRDGALLGIGQVNGDTLLSLVSCRRGAGRDVAAALISVMQGETVELQVAESNLRARALYEKLGFLTVGAGECWWEI
;
A
#
# COMPACT_ATOMS: atom_id res chain seq x y z
N PRO A 1 27.84 -10.49 19.64
CA PRO A 1 27.13 -9.47 18.89
C PRO A 1 25.62 -9.52 19.15
N ALA A 2 25.00 -8.37 19.17
CA ALA A 2 23.56 -8.31 19.33
C ALA A 2 22.87 -8.89 18.11
N ALA A 3 21.70 -9.49 18.32
CA ALA A 3 20.86 -9.92 17.21
C ALA A 3 20.40 -8.70 16.39
N PRO A 4 20.18 -8.86 15.06
CA PRO A 4 19.65 -7.76 14.26
C PRO A 4 18.30 -7.30 14.80
N PRO A 5 17.96 -6.01 14.66
CA PRO A 5 16.64 -5.53 15.08
C PRO A 5 15.55 -6.26 14.30
N GLN A 6 14.46 -6.56 14.99
CA GLN A 6 13.30 -7.21 14.42
C GLN A 6 12.21 -6.19 14.14
N VAL A 7 11.70 -6.17 12.91
CA VAL A 7 10.54 -5.38 12.55
C VAL A 7 9.31 -6.25 12.75
N ARG A 8 8.43 -5.84 13.69
CA ARG A 8 7.16 -6.53 13.90
C ARG A 8 6.12 -5.98 12.94
N LEU A 9 5.46 -6.88 12.25
CA LEU A 9 4.33 -6.54 11.40
C LEU A 9 3.03 -6.91 12.10
N LEU A 10 2.04 -6.05 11.93
CA LEU A 10 0.68 -6.29 12.38
C LEU A 10 -0.19 -6.58 11.18
N ARG A 11 -1.09 -7.54 11.32
CA ARG A 11 -2.15 -7.76 10.35
C ARG A 11 -3.35 -6.93 10.76
N MET A 12 -3.87 -6.18 9.80
CA MET A 12 -5.09 -5.40 9.99
C MET A 12 -6.12 -5.83 8.94
N ALA A 13 -7.37 -5.78 9.33
CA ALA A 13 -8.48 -6.15 8.45
C ALA A 13 -9.70 -5.28 8.72
N CYS A 14 -10.53 -5.13 7.71
CA CYS A 14 -11.83 -4.49 7.85
C CYS A 14 -12.83 -5.08 6.87
N LEU A 15 -14.10 -4.76 7.08
CA LEU A 15 -15.13 -5.04 6.09
C LEU A 15 -14.99 -4.05 4.94
N ARG A 16 -14.92 -4.57 3.72
CA ARG A 16 -14.81 -3.73 2.52
C ARG A 16 -15.98 -2.74 2.43
N SER A 17 -17.17 -3.18 2.78
CA SER A 17 -18.37 -2.34 2.75
C SER A 17 -18.33 -1.16 3.72
N GLY A 18 -17.46 -1.21 4.73
CA GLY A 18 -17.29 -0.11 5.70
C GLY A 18 -16.29 0.95 5.25
N VAL A 19 -15.56 0.72 4.16
CA VAL A 19 -14.61 1.69 3.63
C VAL A 19 -15.38 2.77 2.87
N PRO A 20 -15.13 4.07 3.16
CA PRO A 20 -15.83 5.15 2.46
C PRO A 20 -15.60 5.10 0.94
N GLU A 21 -16.60 5.46 0.19
CA GLU A 21 -16.47 5.63 -1.25
C GLU A 21 -15.58 6.83 -1.57
N THR A 22 -14.96 6.79 -2.76
CA THR A 22 -14.15 7.90 -3.25
C THR A 22 -14.43 8.11 -4.73
N ASP A 23 -14.29 9.35 -5.19
CA ASP A 23 -14.36 9.71 -6.60
C ASP A 23 -12.98 9.62 -7.28
N ALA A 24 -11.94 9.27 -6.56
CA ALA A 24 -10.62 9.05 -7.13
C ALA A 24 -10.65 7.86 -8.10
N ALA A 25 -9.95 8.01 -9.21
CA ALA A 25 -9.91 7.01 -10.26
C ALA A 25 -8.56 6.29 -10.29
N LEU A 26 -8.55 5.10 -10.89
CA LEU A 26 -7.37 4.25 -10.98
C LEU A 26 -6.87 4.17 -12.42
N TRP A 27 -5.55 4.27 -12.57
CA TRP A 27 -4.85 3.92 -13.81
C TRP A 27 -3.92 2.75 -13.54
N PRO A 28 -3.97 1.69 -14.36
CA PRO A 28 -3.14 0.53 -14.13
C PRO A 28 -1.66 0.82 -14.38
N LEU A 29 -0.81 0.10 -13.68
CA LEU A 29 0.60 0.03 -14.00
C LEU A 29 0.77 -0.62 -15.37
N LEU A 30 1.45 0.07 -16.27
CA LEU A 30 1.73 -0.35 -17.64
C LEU A 30 3.23 -0.21 -17.92
N PRO A 31 3.75 -0.86 -18.97
CA PRO A 31 5.16 -0.68 -19.32
C PRO A 31 5.55 0.79 -19.50
N GLU A 32 4.66 1.61 -20.09
CA GLU A 32 4.93 3.00 -20.39
C GLU A 32 5.07 3.89 -19.15
N ASN A 33 4.43 3.51 -18.04
CA ASN A 33 4.47 4.31 -16.80
C ASN A 33 5.26 3.65 -15.67
N GLY A 34 5.96 2.55 -15.97
CA GLY A 34 6.66 1.77 -14.97
C GLY A 34 7.77 2.51 -14.24
N GLU A 35 8.57 3.32 -14.95
CA GLU A 35 9.64 4.09 -14.33
C GLU A 35 9.10 5.10 -13.32
N GLU A 36 8.02 5.78 -13.66
CA GLU A 36 7.35 6.73 -12.78
C GLU A 36 6.84 6.03 -11.52
N PHE A 37 6.23 4.86 -11.69
CA PHE A 37 5.74 4.06 -10.56
C PHE A 37 6.87 3.70 -9.61
N LEU A 38 8.01 3.21 -10.13
CA LEU A 38 9.17 2.85 -9.32
C LEU A 38 9.73 4.06 -8.58
N ARG A 39 9.82 5.20 -9.25
CA ARG A 39 10.33 6.43 -8.64
C ARG A 39 9.47 6.85 -7.46
N ILE A 40 8.16 6.90 -7.64
CA ILE A 40 7.21 7.28 -6.59
C ILE A 40 7.28 6.28 -5.44
N TYR A 41 7.29 4.99 -5.76
CA TYR A 41 7.36 3.94 -4.76
C TYR A 41 8.62 4.09 -3.89
N ASN A 42 9.78 4.18 -4.52
CA ASN A 42 11.05 4.25 -3.80
C ASN A 42 11.17 5.52 -2.95
N GLU A 43 10.74 6.66 -3.46
CA GLU A 43 10.72 7.90 -2.69
C GLU A 43 9.78 7.81 -1.49
N GLY A 44 8.57 7.29 -1.70
CA GLY A 44 7.56 7.21 -0.66
C GLY A 44 7.87 6.16 0.41
N MET A 45 8.58 5.09 0.04
CA MET A 45 8.94 4.01 0.96
C MET A 45 10.29 4.22 1.65
N SER A 46 11.01 5.28 1.29
CA SER A 46 12.27 5.61 1.96
C SER A 46 12.03 5.83 3.45
N GLY A 47 12.73 5.09 4.29
CA GLY A 47 12.59 5.16 5.75
C GLY A 47 11.36 4.44 6.32
N VAL A 48 10.54 3.81 5.50
CA VAL A 48 9.42 3.00 5.99
C VAL A 48 9.96 1.65 6.47
N PRO A 49 9.67 1.24 7.72
CA PRO A 49 10.15 -0.04 8.24
C PRO A 49 9.69 -1.22 7.39
N ALA A 50 10.58 -2.16 7.13
CA ALA A 50 10.36 -3.38 6.35
C ALA A 50 10.07 -3.15 4.86
N ALA A 51 10.08 -1.91 4.37
CA ALA A 51 9.90 -1.64 2.95
C ALA A 51 11.19 -1.93 2.19
N MET A 52 11.06 -2.56 1.04
CA MET A 52 12.17 -2.85 0.14
C MET A 52 12.10 -1.94 -1.07
N SER A 53 13.26 -1.55 -1.60
CA SER A 53 13.32 -0.80 -2.85
C SER A 53 12.91 -1.69 -4.03
N LEU A 54 12.30 -1.07 -5.02
CA LEU A 54 11.98 -1.72 -6.29
C LEU A 54 12.92 -1.20 -7.37
N HIS A 55 13.33 -2.09 -8.27
CA HIS A 55 14.23 -1.80 -9.36
C HIS A 55 13.58 -2.10 -10.70
N GLN A 56 14.15 -1.62 -11.79
CA GLN A 56 13.61 -1.88 -13.12
C GLN A 56 13.47 -3.37 -13.41
N GLY A 57 14.36 -4.19 -12.87
CA GLY A 57 14.27 -5.65 -13.00
C GLY A 57 13.03 -6.26 -12.36
N ASP A 58 12.37 -5.54 -11.45
CA ASP A 58 11.14 -6.01 -10.81
C ASP A 58 9.89 -5.73 -11.68
N LEU A 59 9.98 -4.83 -12.66
CA LEU A 59 8.82 -4.44 -13.47
C LEU A 59 8.15 -5.60 -14.20
N PRO A 60 8.88 -6.53 -14.87
CA PRO A 60 8.22 -7.65 -15.53
C PRO A 60 7.34 -8.46 -14.57
N ARG A 61 7.82 -8.70 -13.35
CA ARG A 61 7.07 -9.42 -12.32
C ARG A 61 5.83 -8.63 -11.88
N LEU A 62 6.00 -7.32 -11.63
CA LEU A 62 4.89 -6.46 -11.21
C LEU A 62 3.80 -6.37 -12.29
N LEU A 63 4.20 -6.25 -13.54
CA LEU A 63 3.29 -6.20 -14.68
C LEU A 63 2.54 -7.54 -14.86
N ASP A 64 3.26 -8.64 -14.70
CA ASP A 64 2.68 -9.98 -14.82
C ASP A 64 1.68 -10.27 -13.70
N GLN A 65 1.99 -9.89 -12.47
CA GLN A 65 1.10 -10.06 -11.32
C GLN A 65 -0.15 -9.17 -11.44
N GLY A 66 -0.03 -8.01 -12.04
CA GLY A 66 -1.08 -7.00 -12.03
C GLY A 66 -1.23 -6.35 -10.66
N GLY A 67 -2.29 -5.59 -10.45
CA GLY A 67 -2.60 -4.99 -9.16
C GLY A 67 -1.83 -3.73 -8.80
N GLY A 68 -0.96 -3.23 -9.67
CA GLY A 68 -0.33 -1.94 -9.51
C GLY A 68 -1.17 -0.84 -10.13
N TYR A 69 -1.35 0.28 -9.41
CA TYR A 69 -2.21 1.37 -9.85
C TYR A 69 -1.64 2.73 -9.48
N PHE A 70 -1.93 3.70 -10.35
CA PHE A 70 -1.87 5.12 -10.00
C PHE A 70 -3.28 5.56 -9.61
N VAL A 71 -3.37 6.40 -8.60
CA VAL A 71 -4.66 6.95 -8.13
C VAL A 71 -4.67 8.45 -8.41
N HIS A 72 -5.70 8.92 -9.09
CA HIS A 72 -5.78 10.32 -9.48
C HIS A 72 -7.22 10.85 -9.33
N ARG A 73 -7.31 12.17 -9.26
CA ARG A 73 -8.59 12.90 -9.28
C ARG A 73 -8.42 14.12 -10.18
N ASP A 74 -9.29 14.25 -11.18
CA ASP A 74 -9.27 15.39 -12.12
C ASP A 74 -7.87 15.63 -12.73
N GLY A 75 -7.18 14.54 -13.09
CA GLY A 75 -5.84 14.60 -13.66
C GLY A 75 -4.70 14.83 -12.67
N ALA A 76 -5.00 15.04 -11.39
CA ALA A 76 -3.98 15.21 -10.36
C ALA A 76 -3.66 13.87 -9.70
N LEU A 77 -2.38 13.52 -9.68
CA LEU A 77 -1.91 12.28 -9.05
C LEU A 77 -2.02 12.40 -7.53
N LEU A 78 -2.78 11.49 -6.91
CA LEU A 78 -2.93 11.42 -5.46
C LEU A 78 -1.96 10.43 -4.82
N GLY A 79 -1.62 9.37 -5.51
CA GLY A 79 -0.74 8.35 -5.00
C GLY A 79 -0.68 7.12 -5.88
N ILE A 80 -0.02 6.10 -5.39
CA ILE A 80 0.10 4.80 -6.04
C ILE A 80 -0.12 3.70 -5.02
N GLY A 81 -0.36 2.50 -5.49
CA GLY A 81 -0.41 1.34 -4.63
C GLY A 81 -0.44 0.04 -5.38
N GLN A 82 -0.38 -1.03 -4.61
CA GLN A 82 -0.44 -2.39 -5.12
C GLN A 82 -1.43 -3.20 -4.32
N VAL A 83 -2.22 -4.00 -5.01
CA VAL A 83 -3.15 -4.93 -4.40
C VAL A 83 -2.90 -6.34 -4.94
N ASN A 84 -3.18 -7.34 -4.14
CA ASN A 84 -3.19 -8.73 -4.57
C ASN A 84 -4.42 -9.40 -3.97
N GLY A 85 -5.40 -9.69 -4.82
CA GLY A 85 -6.69 -10.18 -4.32
C GLY A 85 -7.33 -9.15 -3.39
N ASP A 86 -7.55 -9.55 -2.15
CA ASP A 86 -8.16 -8.71 -1.11
C ASP A 86 -7.12 -8.15 -0.13
N THR A 87 -5.86 -8.16 -0.51
CA THR A 87 -4.76 -7.64 0.30
C THR A 87 -4.18 -6.36 -0.30
N LEU A 88 -4.10 -5.32 0.50
CA LEU A 88 -3.37 -4.10 0.16
C LEU A 88 -1.89 -4.33 0.47
N LEU A 89 -1.05 -4.36 -0.56
CA LEU A 89 0.38 -4.65 -0.42
C LEU A 89 1.20 -3.40 -0.14
N SER A 90 0.87 -2.29 -0.78
CA SER A 90 1.60 -1.04 -0.60
C SER A 90 0.71 0.14 -0.94
N LEU A 91 1.02 1.28 -0.34
CA LEU A 91 0.33 2.54 -0.57
C LEU A 91 1.32 3.67 -0.38
N VAL A 92 1.41 4.55 -1.36
CA VAL A 92 2.17 5.79 -1.27
C VAL A 92 1.23 6.95 -1.59
N SER A 93 1.15 7.92 -0.68
CA SER A 93 0.41 9.16 -0.91
C SER A 93 1.36 10.21 -1.46
N CYS A 94 1.00 10.83 -2.57
CA CYS A 94 1.79 11.89 -3.21
C CYS A 94 1.34 13.28 -2.80
N ARG A 95 0.24 13.39 -2.06
CA ARG A 95 -0.30 14.66 -1.58
C ARG A 95 -0.71 14.53 -0.14
N ARG A 96 -0.50 15.60 0.61
CA ARG A 96 -0.92 15.65 2.01
C ARG A 96 -2.43 15.48 2.11
N GLY A 97 -2.87 14.58 2.98
CA GLY A 97 -4.29 14.30 3.20
C GLY A 97 -4.94 13.38 2.17
N ALA A 98 -4.20 12.91 1.16
CA ALA A 98 -4.75 12.06 0.10
C ALA A 98 -4.78 10.57 0.46
N GLY A 99 -4.15 10.16 1.55
CA GLY A 99 -4.00 8.73 1.89
C GLY A 99 -5.33 7.98 1.97
N ARG A 100 -6.37 8.60 2.51
CA ARG A 100 -7.70 7.98 2.61
C ARG A 100 -8.30 7.69 1.24
N ASP A 101 -8.23 8.66 0.33
CA ASP A 101 -8.73 8.49 -1.03
C ASP A 101 -7.92 7.45 -1.81
N VAL A 102 -6.60 7.45 -1.65
CA VAL A 102 -5.73 6.47 -2.28
C VAL A 102 -6.09 5.07 -1.81
N ALA A 103 -6.21 4.87 -0.49
CA ALA A 103 -6.59 3.58 0.08
C ALA A 103 -7.99 3.14 -0.38
N ALA A 104 -8.97 4.04 -0.33
CA ALA A 104 -10.34 3.73 -0.73
C ALA A 104 -10.41 3.33 -2.21
N ALA A 105 -9.68 4.03 -3.08
CA ALA A 105 -9.62 3.71 -4.50
C ALA A 105 -9.00 2.32 -4.75
N LEU A 106 -7.91 2.00 -4.06
CA LEU A 106 -7.26 0.70 -4.19
C LEU A 106 -8.16 -0.43 -3.67
N ILE A 107 -8.84 -0.20 -2.56
CA ILE A 107 -9.76 -1.18 -1.98
C ILE A 107 -10.98 -1.40 -2.91
N SER A 108 -11.36 -0.40 -3.68
CA SER A 108 -12.52 -0.49 -4.58
C SER A 108 -12.41 -1.59 -5.63
N VAL A 109 -11.21 -2.04 -5.99
CA VAL A 109 -11.01 -3.13 -6.95
C VAL A 109 -11.01 -4.51 -6.30
N MET A 110 -11.03 -4.58 -4.98
CA MET A 110 -11.10 -5.83 -4.24
C MET A 110 -12.55 -6.34 -4.25
N GLN A 111 -12.72 -7.66 -4.15
CA GLN A 111 -14.03 -8.29 -4.30
C GLN A 111 -14.53 -8.98 -3.04
N GLY A 112 -13.64 -9.33 -2.12
CA GLY A 112 -13.99 -10.02 -0.89
C GLY A 112 -14.74 -9.13 0.10
N GLU A 113 -15.46 -9.75 1.03
CA GLU A 113 -16.13 -9.03 2.11
C GLU A 113 -15.14 -8.39 3.08
N THR A 114 -14.01 -9.06 3.28
CA THR A 114 -12.95 -8.62 4.18
C THR A 114 -11.71 -8.29 3.38
N VAL A 115 -11.09 -7.18 3.70
CA VAL A 115 -9.82 -6.75 3.10
C VAL A 115 -8.75 -6.67 4.17
N GLU A 116 -7.52 -7.00 3.82
CA GLU A 116 -6.41 -7.13 4.76
C GLU A 116 -5.20 -6.33 4.30
N LEU A 117 -4.34 -6.03 5.24
CA LEU A 117 -3.01 -5.49 5.01
C LEU A 117 -2.08 -5.88 6.14
N GLN A 118 -0.77 -5.69 5.91
CA GLN A 118 0.24 -5.75 6.95
C GLN A 118 0.92 -4.39 7.06
N VAL A 119 1.25 -4.00 8.28
CA VAL A 119 1.90 -2.73 8.57
C VAL A 119 2.86 -2.92 9.71
N ALA A 120 4.02 -2.24 9.65
CA ALA A 120 4.96 -2.28 10.76
C ALA A 120 4.32 -1.67 12.00
N GLU A 121 4.48 -2.35 13.14
CA GLU A 121 3.95 -1.88 14.43
C GLU A 121 4.41 -0.45 14.73
N SER A 122 5.65 -0.12 14.36
CA SER A 122 6.23 1.21 14.57
C SER A 122 5.77 2.27 13.59
N ASN A 123 5.06 1.90 12.52
CA ASN A 123 4.58 2.86 11.53
C ASN A 123 3.25 3.48 11.99
N LEU A 124 3.33 4.38 12.97
CA LEU A 124 2.15 4.96 13.61
C LEU A 124 1.28 5.76 12.64
N ARG A 125 1.91 6.44 11.69
CA ARG A 125 1.20 7.25 10.71
C ARG A 125 0.31 6.40 9.79
N ALA A 126 0.84 5.31 9.27
CA ALA A 126 0.07 4.39 8.43
C ALA A 126 -1.03 3.70 9.25
N ARG A 127 -0.71 3.27 10.47
CA ARG A 127 -1.69 2.65 11.36
C ARG A 127 -2.87 3.57 11.64
N ALA A 128 -2.58 4.85 11.91
CA ALA A 128 -3.65 5.84 12.15
C ALA A 128 -4.54 6.02 10.92
N LEU A 129 -3.96 6.04 9.73
CA LEU A 129 -4.73 6.10 8.48
C LEU A 129 -5.67 4.91 8.35
N TYR A 130 -5.14 3.70 8.55
CA TYR A 130 -5.94 2.47 8.38
C TYR A 130 -7.02 2.36 9.45
N GLU A 131 -6.74 2.75 10.69
CA GLU A 131 -7.74 2.78 11.75
C GLU A 131 -8.90 3.71 11.41
N LYS A 132 -8.61 4.87 10.83
CA LYS A 132 -9.65 5.81 10.37
C LYS A 132 -10.53 5.23 9.26
N LEU A 133 -9.99 4.32 8.48
CA LEU A 133 -10.74 3.63 7.43
C LEU A 133 -11.56 2.44 7.95
N GLY A 134 -11.41 2.10 9.23
CA GLY A 134 -12.12 1.00 9.85
C GLY A 134 -11.32 -0.27 10.02
N PHE A 135 -10.03 -0.27 9.68
CA PHE A 135 -9.17 -1.42 9.91
C PHE A 135 -8.91 -1.61 11.39
N LEU A 136 -8.95 -2.87 11.81
CA LEU A 136 -8.61 -3.29 13.17
C LEU A 136 -7.44 -4.26 13.11
N THR A 137 -6.60 -4.24 14.13
CA THR A 137 -5.55 -5.24 14.28
C THR A 137 -6.18 -6.58 14.59
N VAL A 138 -5.91 -7.59 13.77
CA VAL A 138 -6.48 -8.92 13.89
C VAL A 138 -5.46 -9.97 14.29
N GLY A 139 -4.19 -9.61 14.35
CA GLY A 139 -3.12 -10.51 14.77
C GLY A 139 -1.75 -9.98 14.42
N ALA A 140 -0.73 -10.79 14.69
CA ALA A 140 0.63 -10.49 14.28
C ALA A 140 0.80 -10.89 12.81
N GLY A 141 1.52 -10.06 12.06
CA GLY A 141 1.98 -10.39 10.74
C GLY A 141 3.33 -11.11 10.80
N GLU A 142 4.05 -11.10 9.70
CA GLU A 142 5.39 -11.64 9.63
C GLU A 142 6.37 -10.76 10.41
N CYS A 143 7.45 -11.38 10.88
CA CYS A 143 8.56 -10.66 11.52
C CYS A 143 9.74 -10.60 10.56
N TRP A 144 10.35 -9.44 10.44
CA TRP A 144 11.49 -9.23 9.58
C TRP A 144 12.71 -8.84 10.41
N TRP A 145 13.87 -9.34 10.01
CA TRP A 145 15.14 -8.96 10.61
C TRP A 145 15.82 -7.93 9.73
N GLU A 146 16.11 -6.77 10.31
CA GLU A 146 16.90 -5.75 9.63
C GLU A 146 18.39 -6.12 9.76
N ILE A 147 19.07 -6.13 8.65
CA ILE A 147 20.48 -6.51 8.60
C ILE A 147 21.33 -5.30 8.23
#